data_751e3ab4718790e7cac1d49926cfb3f6
#
_entry.id   751e3ab4718790e7cac1d49926cfb3f6
#
_cell.length_a   1.000
_cell.length_b   1.000
_cell.length_c   1.000
_cell.angle_alpha   90.00
_cell.angle_beta   90.00
_cell.angle_gamma   90.00
#
_symmetry.space_group_name_H-M   'P 1'
#
loop_
_entity.id
_entity.type
_entity.pdbx_description
1 polymer ?
#
loop_
_entity_poly.entity_id
_entity_poly.type
_entity_poly.pdbx_seq_one_letter_code
_entity_poly.pdbx_strand_id
1 'polypeptide(L)'
;PILTVGDAILYEELFTDRAKSLAKAYNEYSIISAKNIESMFRHDREYSDAVSETALKIFDKMKKFHGLGGRERLLLHIASILEDIGKAVNIRDHDRLSYHMIKGLDIVGINEEEKHAIAAIAYYHNDVLPYEDNGVYNNMDVEERVMVCKLSAILKLANSVHSSHNRKFDDVNVK
;
A
#
# COMPACT_ATOMS: atom_id res chain seq x y z
N PRO A 1 15.56 3.43 -44.71
CA PRO A 1 16.33 2.52 -43.88
C PRO A 1 15.42 1.36 -43.47
N ILE A 2 15.84 0.14 -43.84
CA ILE A 2 15.12 -1.08 -43.48
C ILE A 2 15.62 -1.44 -42.08
N LEU A 3 14.75 -1.34 -41.05
CA LEU A 3 15.06 -1.82 -39.72
C LEU A 3 15.32 -3.33 -39.77
N THR A 4 16.45 -3.75 -39.26
CA THR A 4 16.78 -5.17 -39.15
C THR A 4 16.05 -5.77 -37.92
N VAL A 5 15.90 -7.10 -37.90
CA VAL A 5 15.33 -7.80 -36.74
C VAL A 5 16.14 -7.49 -35.46
N GLY A 6 17.46 -7.32 -35.59
CA GLY A 6 18.34 -6.91 -34.49
C GLY A 6 18.02 -5.51 -33.97
N ASP A 7 17.74 -4.54 -34.84
CA ASP A 7 17.34 -3.19 -34.44
C ASP A 7 15.99 -3.19 -33.72
N ALA A 8 15.05 -4.05 -34.15
CA ALA A 8 13.74 -4.19 -33.50
C ALA A 8 13.86 -4.79 -32.07
N ILE A 9 14.71 -5.82 -31.89
CA ILE A 9 14.96 -6.44 -30.58
C ILE A 9 15.65 -5.44 -29.66
N LEU A 10 16.65 -4.70 -30.14
CA LEU A 10 17.35 -3.68 -29.36
C LEU A 10 16.42 -2.52 -28.95
N TYR A 11 15.52 -2.13 -29.84
CA TYR A 11 14.52 -1.10 -29.58
C TYR A 11 13.52 -1.56 -28.54
N GLU A 12 13.07 -2.81 -28.58
CA GLU A 12 12.16 -3.41 -27.62
C GLU A 12 12.80 -3.52 -26.22
N GLU A 13 14.07 -3.96 -26.12
CA GLU A 13 14.82 -4.01 -24.86
C GLU A 13 15.02 -2.61 -24.26
N LEU A 14 15.48 -1.63 -25.05
CA LEU A 14 15.68 -0.25 -24.60
C LEU A 14 14.37 0.41 -24.16
N PHE A 15 13.26 0.14 -24.86
CA PHE A 15 11.94 0.66 -24.47
C PHE A 15 11.44 0.01 -23.17
N THR A 16 11.64 -1.30 -23.01
CA THR A 16 11.23 -2.04 -21.82
C THR A 16 11.99 -1.58 -20.58
N ASP A 17 13.29 -1.40 -20.66
CA ASP A 17 14.11 -0.95 -19.55
C ASP A 17 13.85 0.50 -19.18
N ARG A 18 13.63 1.36 -20.17
CA ARG A 18 13.23 2.76 -19.94
C ARG A 18 11.84 2.86 -19.33
N ALA A 19 10.89 2.05 -19.78
CA ALA A 19 9.54 1.99 -19.19
C ALA A 19 9.58 1.48 -17.75
N LYS A 20 10.37 0.45 -17.45
CA LYS A 20 10.58 -0.06 -16.08
C LYS A 20 11.22 1.00 -15.16
N SER A 21 12.23 1.71 -15.69
CA SER A 21 12.90 2.79 -14.95
C SER A 21 11.95 3.95 -14.63
N LEU A 22 11.12 4.35 -15.60
CA LEU A 22 10.10 5.37 -15.41
C LEU A 22 9.03 4.92 -14.40
N ALA A 23 8.52 3.69 -14.53
CA ALA A 23 7.55 3.13 -13.59
C ALA A 23 8.11 3.09 -12.16
N LYS A 24 9.38 2.72 -11.99
CA LYS A 24 10.06 2.75 -10.68
C LYS A 24 10.13 4.17 -10.14
N ALA A 25 10.53 5.14 -10.95
CA ALA A 25 10.59 6.55 -10.55
C ALA A 25 9.20 7.08 -10.15
N TYR A 26 8.14 6.75 -10.91
CA TYR A 26 6.77 7.12 -10.55
C TYR A 26 6.34 6.53 -9.20
N ASN A 27 6.66 5.26 -8.94
CA ASN A 27 6.37 4.63 -7.67
C ASN A 27 7.10 5.31 -6.50
N GLU A 28 8.36 5.72 -6.70
CA GLU A 28 9.13 6.46 -5.70
C GLU A 28 8.50 7.84 -5.41
N TYR A 29 8.02 8.55 -6.42
CA TYR A 29 7.29 9.82 -6.23
C TYR A 29 5.97 9.62 -5.48
N SER A 30 5.25 8.53 -5.73
CA SER A 30 4.02 8.21 -4.99
C SER A 30 4.31 7.98 -3.49
N ILE A 31 5.37 7.26 -3.17
CA ILE A 31 5.80 7.02 -1.78
C ILE A 31 6.25 8.33 -1.11
N ILE A 32 7.03 9.16 -1.80
CA ILE A 32 7.45 10.47 -1.29
C ILE A 32 6.22 11.35 -1.02
N SER A 33 5.24 11.36 -1.94
CA SER A 33 3.99 12.09 -1.76
C SER A 33 3.24 11.62 -0.50
N ALA A 34 3.09 10.31 -0.31
CA ALA A 34 2.46 9.75 0.88
C ALA A 34 3.21 10.13 2.18
N LYS A 35 4.54 10.05 2.19
CA LYS A 35 5.36 10.45 3.35
C LYS A 35 5.27 11.95 3.66
N ASN A 36 5.16 12.79 2.64
CA ASN A 36 4.94 14.23 2.82
C ASN A 36 3.56 14.49 3.44
N ILE A 37 2.53 13.79 2.98
CA ILE A 37 1.17 13.86 3.54
C ILE A 37 1.19 13.43 5.00
N GLU A 38 1.76 12.25 5.32
CA GLU A 38 1.90 11.74 6.70
C GLU A 38 2.54 12.79 7.61
N SER A 39 3.60 13.45 7.15
CA SER A 39 4.35 14.44 7.94
C SER A 39 3.51 15.65 8.38
N MET A 40 2.41 15.96 7.69
CA MET A 40 1.49 17.05 8.05
C MET A 40 0.64 16.70 9.27
N PHE A 41 0.47 15.42 9.60
CA PHE A 41 -0.45 14.94 10.64
C PHE A 41 0.24 14.55 11.96
N ARG A 42 1.51 14.89 12.18
CA ARG A 42 2.27 14.66 13.42
C ARG A 42 2.18 13.22 13.94
N HIS A 43 2.28 12.26 13.03
CA HIS A 43 2.23 10.85 13.35
C HIS A 43 3.58 10.31 13.86
N ASP A 44 3.55 9.18 14.58
CA ASP A 44 4.76 8.45 15.00
C ASP A 44 5.39 7.77 13.78
N ARG A 45 6.30 8.52 13.13
CA ARG A 45 6.97 8.10 11.90
C ARG A 45 7.81 6.83 12.09
N GLU A 46 8.39 6.65 13.26
CA GLU A 46 9.22 5.49 13.54
C GLU A 46 8.37 4.21 13.59
N TYR A 47 7.18 4.30 14.15
CA TYR A 47 6.20 3.23 14.16
C TYR A 47 5.70 2.92 12.73
N SER A 48 5.28 3.92 11.99
CA SER A 48 4.80 3.80 10.62
C SER A 48 5.85 3.19 9.67
N ASP A 49 7.10 3.65 9.74
CA ASP A 49 8.19 3.07 8.95
C ASP A 49 8.42 1.58 9.31
N ALA A 50 8.37 1.21 10.59
CA ALA A 50 8.53 -0.18 11.04
C ALA A 50 7.38 -1.09 10.58
N VAL A 51 6.13 -0.63 10.67
CA VAL A 51 4.96 -1.34 10.16
C VAL A 51 5.05 -1.51 8.65
N SER A 52 5.38 -0.44 7.92
CA SER A 52 5.55 -0.47 6.46
C SER A 52 6.61 -1.48 6.03
N GLU A 53 7.78 -1.47 6.67
CA GLU A 53 8.85 -2.43 6.38
C GLU A 53 8.40 -3.88 6.61
N THR A 54 7.70 -4.14 7.72
CA THR A 54 7.19 -5.46 8.06
C THR A 54 6.11 -5.91 7.09
N ALA A 55 5.15 -5.04 6.73
CA ALA A 55 4.10 -5.33 5.77
C ALA A 55 4.68 -5.72 4.40
N LEU A 56 5.69 -4.97 3.93
CA LEU A 56 6.35 -5.26 2.66
C LEU A 56 7.17 -6.57 2.71
N LYS A 57 7.82 -6.88 3.81
CA LYS A 57 8.51 -8.17 4.01
C LYS A 57 7.53 -9.34 3.97
N ILE A 58 6.38 -9.22 4.64
CA ILE A 58 5.32 -10.24 4.62
C ILE A 58 4.80 -10.41 3.19
N PHE A 59 4.46 -9.31 2.51
CA PHE A 59 4.01 -9.32 1.12
C PHE A 59 4.99 -10.06 0.22
N ASP A 60 6.26 -9.70 0.24
CA ASP A 60 7.29 -10.28 -0.63
C ASP A 60 7.49 -11.78 -0.35
N LYS A 61 7.45 -12.21 0.92
CA LYS A 61 7.58 -13.61 1.31
C LYS A 61 6.34 -14.44 0.96
N MET A 62 5.16 -13.84 0.97
CA MET A 62 3.89 -14.51 0.66
C MET A 62 3.47 -14.42 -0.81
N LYS A 63 4.32 -13.92 -1.70
CA LYS A 63 4.00 -13.68 -3.11
C LYS A 63 3.39 -14.90 -3.83
N LYS A 64 3.85 -16.10 -3.52
CA LYS A 64 3.32 -17.36 -4.10
C LYS A 64 1.88 -17.66 -3.67
N PHE A 65 1.45 -17.16 -2.51
CA PHE A 65 0.13 -17.43 -1.94
C PHE A 65 -0.90 -16.37 -2.36
N HIS A 66 -0.53 -15.08 -2.35
CA HIS A 66 -1.49 -14.03 -2.68
C HIS A 66 -1.58 -13.75 -4.18
N GLY A 67 -0.52 -14.01 -4.97
CA GLY A 67 -0.51 -13.83 -6.42
C GLY A 67 -0.55 -12.37 -6.89
N LEU A 68 -0.38 -11.40 -5.99
CA LEU A 68 -0.42 -9.97 -6.30
C LEU A 68 0.91 -9.48 -6.85
N GLY A 69 0.88 -8.37 -7.60
CA GLY A 69 2.03 -7.81 -8.31
C GLY A 69 2.67 -6.60 -7.66
N GLY A 70 3.51 -5.91 -8.44
CA GLY A 70 4.25 -4.73 -7.94
C GLY A 70 3.38 -3.50 -7.70
N ARG A 71 2.23 -3.39 -8.41
CA ARG A 71 1.30 -2.28 -8.19
C ARG A 71 0.57 -2.41 -6.87
N GLU A 72 0.07 -3.60 -6.56
CA GLU A 72 -0.58 -3.88 -5.28
C GLU A 72 0.39 -3.74 -4.10
N ARG A 73 1.67 -4.07 -4.32
CA ARG A 73 2.73 -3.81 -3.33
C ARG A 73 2.89 -2.32 -3.04
N LEU A 74 2.78 -1.46 -4.06
CA LEU A 74 2.82 -0.01 -3.89
C LEU A 74 1.59 0.48 -3.11
N LEU A 75 0.39 -0.01 -3.44
CA LEU A 75 -0.84 0.36 -2.71
C LEU A 75 -0.75 -0.02 -1.23
N LEU A 76 -0.23 -1.21 -0.92
CA LEU A 76 0.04 -1.63 0.46
C LEU A 76 1.02 -0.70 1.16
N HIS A 77 2.12 -0.32 0.49
CA HIS A 77 3.11 0.58 1.07
C HIS A 77 2.51 1.96 1.40
N ILE A 78 1.75 2.53 0.46
CA ILE A 78 1.10 3.83 0.69
C ILE A 78 0.05 3.71 1.81
N ALA A 79 -0.75 2.64 1.82
CA ALA A 79 -1.72 2.40 2.87
C ALA A 79 -1.06 2.29 4.25
N SER A 80 0.07 1.58 4.37
CA SER A 80 0.81 1.45 5.63
C SER A 80 1.44 2.76 6.14
N ILE A 81 1.73 3.71 5.24
CA ILE A 81 2.19 5.05 5.62
C ILE A 81 1.02 5.90 6.13
N LEU A 82 -0.16 5.76 5.52
CA LEU A 82 -1.29 6.66 5.76
C LEU A 82 -2.37 6.09 6.70
N GLU A 83 -2.27 4.84 7.15
CA GLU A 83 -3.33 4.15 7.91
C GLU A 83 -3.75 4.91 9.18
N ASP A 84 -2.81 5.60 9.80
CA ASP A 84 -2.95 6.22 11.11
C ASP A 84 -3.10 7.75 11.09
N ILE A 85 -3.19 8.39 9.92
CA ILE A 85 -3.30 9.86 9.83
C ILE A 85 -4.54 10.42 10.54
N GLY A 86 -5.60 9.62 10.66
CA GLY A 86 -6.81 9.94 11.40
C GLY A 86 -6.60 10.11 12.91
N LYS A 87 -5.54 9.54 13.48
CA LYS A 87 -5.17 9.74 14.91
C LYS A 87 -4.91 11.20 15.26
N ALA A 88 -4.52 12.02 14.29
CA ALA A 88 -4.38 13.46 14.46
C ALA A 88 -5.70 14.16 14.82
N VAL A 89 -6.83 13.55 14.48
CA VAL A 89 -8.18 14.09 14.76
C VAL A 89 -8.82 13.36 15.94
N ASN A 90 -8.87 12.03 15.90
CA ASN A 90 -9.46 11.21 16.98
C ASN A 90 -8.84 9.82 17.00
N ILE A 91 -8.25 9.46 18.15
CA ILE A 91 -7.57 8.16 18.34
C ILE A 91 -8.56 6.99 18.29
N ARG A 92 -9.79 7.14 18.79
CA ARG A 92 -10.76 6.02 18.87
C ARG A 92 -11.40 5.67 17.53
N ASP A 93 -11.52 6.63 16.64
CA ASP A 93 -12.23 6.51 15.36
C ASP A 93 -11.27 6.77 14.17
N HIS A 94 -9.98 6.54 14.44
CA HIS A 94 -8.91 6.90 13.48
C HIS A 94 -9.02 6.13 12.17
N ASP A 95 -9.46 4.89 12.18
CA ASP A 95 -9.59 4.06 10.99
C ASP A 95 -10.55 4.71 9.98
N ARG A 96 -11.74 5.08 10.44
CA ARG A 96 -12.75 5.75 9.63
C ARG A 96 -12.30 7.14 9.20
N LEU A 97 -11.63 7.86 10.08
CA LEU A 97 -11.10 9.19 9.75
C LEU A 97 -9.99 9.09 8.72
N SER A 98 -9.04 8.15 8.87
CA SER A 98 -8.00 7.90 7.87
C SER A 98 -8.61 7.58 6.50
N TYR A 99 -9.63 6.72 6.44
CA TYR A 99 -10.35 6.41 5.21
C TYR A 99 -10.88 7.66 4.51
N HIS A 100 -11.62 8.51 5.24
CA HIS A 100 -12.18 9.73 4.65
C HIS A 100 -11.11 10.75 4.27
N MET A 101 -10.05 10.88 5.06
CA MET A 101 -8.94 11.77 4.77
C MET A 101 -8.20 11.32 3.52
N ILE A 102 -7.83 10.04 3.40
CA ILE A 102 -7.12 9.49 2.24
C ILE A 102 -7.92 9.72 0.95
N LYS A 103 -9.23 9.52 0.98
CA LYS A 103 -10.10 9.79 -0.18
C LYS A 103 -10.09 11.25 -0.64
N GLY A 104 -9.84 12.18 0.26
CA GLY A 104 -9.77 13.62 -0.05
C GLY A 104 -8.37 14.11 -0.42
N LEU A 105 -7.34 13.25 -0.37
CA LEU A 105 -5.96 13.65 -0.64
C LEU A 105 -5.56 13.40 -2.09
N ASP A 106 -4.67 14.24 -2.61
CA ASP A 106 -4.02 14.03 -3.90
C ASP A 106 -2.67 13.36 -3.67
N ILE A 107 -2.57 12.09 -4.08
CA ILE A 107 -1.34 11.30 -4.01
C ILE A 107 -0.77 11.19 -5.41
N VAL A 108 0.45 11.67 -5.62
CA VAL A 108 1.09 11.67 -6.94
C VAL A 108 1.16 10.25 -7.51
N GLY A 109 0.70 10.08 -8.75
CA GLY A 109 0.77 8.80 -9.47
C GLY A 109 -0.23 7.74 -9.01
N ILE A 110 -1.25 8.10 -8.22
CA ILE A 110 -2.35 7.25 -7.76
C ILE A 110 -3.65 7.79 -8.35
N ASN A 111 -4.42 6.94 -9.02
CA ASN A 111 -5.74 7.29 -9.56
C ASN A 111 -6.84 7.14 -8.49
N GLU A 112 -8.09 7.54 -8.83
CA GLU A 112 -9.21 7.53 -7.87
C GLU A 112 -9.58 6.13 -7.37
N GLU A 113 -9.53 5.11 -8.24
CA GLU A 113 -9.82 3.72 -7.87
C GLU A 113 -8.75 3.19 -6.90
N GLU A 114 -7.49 3.41 -7.22
CA GLU A 114 -6.37 3.03 -6.36
C GLU A 114 -6.38 3.78 -5.02
N LYS A 115 -6.74 5.06 -5.03
CA LYS A 115 -6.91 5.85 -3.82
C LYS A 115 -8.02 5.28 -2.93
N HIS A 116 -9.13 4.85 -3.55
CA HIS A 116 -10.20 4.17 -2.83
C HIS A 116 -9.72 2.86 -2.21
N ALA A 117 -8.96 2.05 -2.96
CA ALA A 117 -8.37 0.82 -2.45
C ALA A 117 -7.39 1.08 -1.28
N ILE A 118 -6.49 2.08 -1.41
CA ILE A 118 -5.58 2.49 -0.33
C ILE A 118 -6.36 2.88 0.92
N ALA A 119 -7.39 3.71 0.76
CA ALA A 119 -8.24 4.13 1.88
C ALA A 119 -8.93 2.94 2.56
N ALA A 120 -9.43 1.97 1.79
CA ALA A 120 -10.07 0.78 2.30
C ALA A 120 -9.08 -0.15 3.02
N ILE A 121 -7.86 -0.33 2.49
CA ILE A 121 -6.80 -1.10 3.14
C ILE A 121 -6.48 -0.46 4.50
N ALA A 122 -6.34 0.86 4.54
CA ALA A 122 -6.12 1.61 5.77
C ALA A 122 -7.32 1.51 6.75
N TYR A 123 -8.55 1.45 6.25
CA TYR A 123 -9.74 1.29 7.09
C TYR A 123 -9.80 -0.07 7.78
N TYR A 124 -9.44 -1.14 7.06
CA TYR A 124 -9.53 -2.51 7.56
C TYR A 124 -8.26 -3.02 8.26
N HIS A 125 -7.29 -2.15 8.53
CA HIS A 125 -6.03 -2.56 9.18
C HIS A 125 -6.19 -2.98 10.65
N ASN A 126 -7.30 -2.59 11.29
CA ASN A 126 -7.57 -2.80 12.71
C ASN A 126 -8.73 -3.80 12.94
N ASP A 127 -9.71 -3.46 13.77
CA ASP A 127 -10.75 -4.39 14.23
C ASP A 127 -11.88 -4.62 13.23
N VAL A 128 -12.12 -3.67 12.32
CA VAL A 128 -13.18 -3.78 11.33
C VAL A 128 -12.87 -4.88 10.30
N LEU A 129 -13.84 -5.77 10.08
CA LEU A 129 -13.71 -6.82 9.07
C LEU A 129 -14.47 -6.42 7.80
N PRO A 130 -13.89 -6.65 6.60
CA PRO A 130 -14.49 -6.19 5.34
C PRO A 130 -15.93 -6.66 5.11
N TYR A 131 -16.28 -7.87 5.56
CA TYR A 131 -17.63 -8.43 5.38
C TYR A 131 -18.65 -7.89 6.39
N GLU A 132 -18.24 -7.21 7.45
CA GLU A 132 -19.12 -6.57 8.44
C GLU A 132 -19.51 -5.15 8.04
N ASP A 133 -18.74 -4.53 7.16
CA ASP A 133 -18.99 -3.18 6.66
C ASP A 133 -19.68 -3.18 5.30
N ASN A 134 -20.96 -2.87 5.34
CA ASN A 134 -21.78 -2.80 4.13
C ASN A 134 -21.54 -1.54 3.26
N GLY A 135 -20.76 -0.56 3.74
CA GLY A 135 -20.54 0.71 3.04
C GLY A 135 -19.35 0.72 2.10
N VAL A 136 -18.17 0.44 2.61
CA VAL A 136 -16.91 0.53 1.84
C VAL A 136 -16.75 -0.67 0.92
N TYR A 137 -16.91 -1.87 1.48
CA TYR A 137 -16.68 -3.14 0.79
C TYR A 137 -17.66 -3.42 -0.36
N ASN A 138 -18.95 -3.08 -0.17
CA ASN A 138 -19.98 -3.37 -1.16
C ASN A 138 -19.91 -2.51 -2.42
N ASN A 139 -19.21 -1.39 -2.37
CA ASN A 139 -19.01 -0.49 -3.53
C ASN A 139 -17.84 -0.90 -4.43
N MET A 140 -17.13 -1.97 -4.08
CA MET A 140 -15.99 -2.50 -4.83
C MET A 140 -16.43 -3.67 -5.72
N ASP A 141 -15.75 -3.87 -6.84
CA ASP A 141 -15.90 -5.09 -7.62
C ASP A 141 -15.26 -6.30 -6.92
N VAL A 142 -15.45 -7.50 -7.47
CA VAL A 142 -14.99 -8.75 -6.84
C VAL A 142 -13.46 -8.82 -6.77
N GLU A 143 -12.76 -8.35 -7.81
CA GLU A 143 -11.29 -8.40 -7.88
C GLU A 143 -10.69 -7.41 -6.87
N GLU A 144 -11.23 -6.22 -6.81
CA GLU A 144 -10.84 -5.18 -5.85
C GLU A 144 -11.08 -5.66 -4.40
N ARG A 145 -12.24 -6.27 -4.12
CA ARG A 145 -12.54 -6.86 -2.79
C ARG A 145 -11.49 -7.88 -2.36
N VAL A 146 -11.14 -8.81 -3.26
CA VAL A 146 -10.14 -9.84 -2.97
C VAL A 146 -8.77 -9.23 -2.73
N MET A 147 -8.38 -8.24 -3.51
CA MET A 147 -7.13 -7.51 -3.34
C MET A 147 -7.09 -6.79 -1.99
N VAL A 148 -8.10 -5.99 -1.69
CA VAL A 148 -8.21 -5.23 -0.43
C VAL A 148 -8.18 -6.17 0.78
N CYS A 149 -8.93 -7.28 0.75
CA CYS A 149 -8.90 -8.27 1.84
C CYS A 149 -7.49 -8.85 2.08
N LYS A 150 -6.77 -9.20 1.01
CA LYS A 150 -5.40 -9.73 1.13
C LYS A 150 -4.44 -8.68 1.70
N LEU A 151 -4.49 -7.45 1.18
CA LEU A 151 -3.59 -6.37 1.60
C LEU A 151 -3.89 -5.90 3.02
N SER A 152 -5.17 -5.79 3.39
CA SER A 152 -5.58 -5.46 4.76
C SER A 152 -5.15 -6.54 5.77
N ALA A 153 -5.24 -7.82 5.40
CA ALA A 153 -4.77 -8.91 6.26
C ALA A 153 -3.26 -8.84 6.49
N ILE A 154 -2.47 -8.52 5.46
CA ILE A 154 -1.03 -8.33 5.57
C ILE A 154 -0.72 -7.13 6.48
N LEU A 155 -1.40 -6.00 6.29
CA LEU A 155 -1.21 -4.80 7.08
C LEU A 155 -1.60 -5.03 8.56
N LYS A 156 -2.73 -5.69 8.81
CA LYS A 156 -3.18 -6.07 10.15
C LYS A 156 -2.16 -6.96 10.87
N LEU A 157 -1.57 -7.93 10.16
CA LEU A 157 -0.52 -8.77 10.71
C LEU A 157 0.73 -7.96 11.04
N ALA A 158 1.16 -7.03 10.18
CA ALA A 158 2.29 -6.16 10.42
C ALA A 158 2.08 -5.28 11.67
N ASN A 159 0.89 -4.68 11.80
CA ASN A 159 0.51 -3.91 12.99
C ASN A 159 0.54 -4.75 14.26
N SER A 160 0.02 -5.99 14.21
CA SER A 160 0.02 -6.89 15.35
C SER A 160 1.43 -7.21 15.87
N VAL A 161 2.41 -7.29 14.98
CA VAL A 161 3.83 -7.49 15.34
C VAL A 161 4.39 -6.29 16.12
N HIS A 162 3.95 -5.07 15.79
CA HIS A 162 4.46 -3.83 16.38
C HIS A 162 3.60 -3.27 17.52
N SER A 163 2.37 -3.78 17.73
CA SER A 163 1.42 -3.28 18.73
C SER A 163 1.94 -3.31 20.16
N SER A 164 2.92 -4.16 20.47
CA SER A 164 3.52 -4.27 21.80
C SER A 164 4.62 -3.22 22.09
N HIS A 165 4.92 -2.31 21.15
CA HIS A 165 6.06 -1.38 21.20
C HIS A 165 7.42 -2.02 21.56
N ASN A 166 7.49 -3.34 21.57
CA ASN A 166 8.71 -4.10 21.81
C ASN A 166 9.32 -4.50 20.46
N ARG A 167 10.36 -3.81 20.03
CA ARG A 167 11.21 -4.15 18.87
C ARG A 167 11.94 -5.49 19.10
N LYS A 168 11.21 -6.61 19.13
CA LYS A 168 11.81 -7.96 19.32
C LYS A 168 11.86 -8.79 18.04
N PHE A 169 11.41 -8.25 16.91
CA PHE A 169 11.34 -9.02 15.68
C PHE A 169 12.22 -8.40 14.60
N ASP A 170 13.43 -8.95 14.44
CA ASP A 170 14.35 -8.56 13.37
C ASP A 170 14.05 -9.29 12.05
N ASP A 171 13.33 -10.39 12.06
CA ASP A 171 12.94 -11.13 10.85
C ASP A 171 11.61 -11.87 10.98
N VAL A 172 10.83 -11.87 9.89
CA VAL A 172 9.58 -12.62 9.75
C VAL A 172 9.83 -13.81 8.83
N ASN A 173 9.81 -15.01 9.36
CA ASN A 173 9.90 -16.24 8.56
C ASN A 173 8.51 -16.85 8.36
N VAL A 174 8.01 -16.83 7.12
CA VAL A 174 6.82 -17.56 6.69
C VAL A 174 7.28 -18.93 6.18
N LYS A 175 6.86 -20.01 6.88
CA LYS A 175 7.11 -21.41 6.47
C LYS A 175 5.94 -21.95 5.67
#